data_f9d58b2caaa8e486d0775752367ce74b
#
_entry.id   f9d58b2caaa8e486d0775752367ce74b
#
_cell.length_a   1.000
_cell.length_b   1.000
_cell.length_c   1.000
_cell.angle_alpha   90.00
_cell.angle_beta   90.00
_cell.angle_gamma   90.00
#
_symmetry.space_group_name_H-M   'P 1'
#
loop_
_entity.id
_entity.type
_entity.pdbx_description
1 polymer ?
#
loop_
_entity_poly.entity_id
_entity_poly.type
_entity_poly.pdbx_seq_one_letter_code
_entity_poly.pdbx_strand_id
1 'polypeptide(L)'
;CTDLFDDNSPPTVNMSIDPSGTLKADQSATFSAVGTSDADGDSLTFNWEFGDGNTGQGLTTSHTYKTQGEYLVKLRVSDGTHETTVTKTVNVVSSDAREPKAEIYQEKQEDCEGEEPSNSVRGILYWVCEDDKDIEDREIEVSITVTLDGSPSWAGCDPDNSDCYAEEYLVSYKWDLDIHSDSDGDGDLENDVDATGEIYEWKDVPSGAYEIKLTVEDNNGFVSSDDSMVYVNYRGVWNDFVLGRVANNPQSENAACVDEDYPCELTWSFPLNYEDPKDKIRYYRAKLTYPQKDDDQPIGSIGDDDNKLDMYLKNETDEPVTNTTSLGNDNRDAGDCSSEDYCVWVQIGGSTVRSFEPGTWTIDVKNEKTHNTDVKHMVIELQYR
;
A
#
# COMPACT_ATOMS: atom_id res chain seq x y z
N CYS A 1 60.04 6.42 38.72
CA CYS A 1 59.64 5.81 37.43
C CYS A 1 58.15 6.05 37.30
N THR A 2 57.80 7.08 36.58
CA THR A 2 56.45 7.29 36.06
C THR A 2 56.39 6.60 34.74
N ASP A 3 55.63 5.51 34.63
CA ASP A 3 55.27 4.93 33.36
C ASP A 3 54.45 6.00 32.62
N LEU A 4 55.07 6.60 31.63
CA LEU A 4 54.31 7.34 30.58
C LEU A 4 53.63 6.25 29.74
N PHE A 5 52.43 5.87 30.12
CA PHE A 5 51.51 5.27 29.18
C PHE A 5 51.12 6.42 28.23
N ASP A 6 51.47 6.24 27.00
CA ASP A 6 50.94 7.06 25.92
C ASP A 6 49.45 6.67 25.82
N ASP A 7 48.59 7.47 26.43
CA ASP A 7 47.11 7.26 26.43
C ASP A 7 46.47 7.71 25.11
N ASN A 8 47.30 7.94 24.06
CA ASN A 8 46.81 8.39 22.76
C ASN A 8 46.04 7.28 22.04
N SER A 9 44.80 7.54 21.67
CA SER A 9 43.90 6.63 20.96
C SER A 9 44.00 6.84 19.45
N PRO A 10 43.91 5.78 18.63
CA PRO A 10 43.91 5.95 17.17
C PRO A 10 42.64 6.65 16.67
N PRO A 11 42.70 7.39 15.55
CA PRO A 11 41.55 8.06 14.95
C PRO A 11 40.44 7.09 14.57
N THR A 12 39.16 7.51 14.82
CA THR A 12 37.97 6.86 14.29
C THR A 12 37.67 7.47 12.94
N VAL A 13 37.74 6.68 11.86
CA VAL A 13 37.68 7.16 10.48
C VAL A 13 36.32 6.90 9.85
N ASN A 14 35.72 7.95 9.26
CA ASN A 14 34.59 7.87 8.37
C ASN A 14 35.03 8.18 6.92
N MET A 15 34.45 7.49 5.91
CA MET A 15 34.75 7.71 4.50
C MET A 15 33.47 7.66 3.68
N SER A 16 33.20 8.74 2.94
CA SER A 16 32.11 8.82 1.98
C SER A 16 32.61 9.26 0.60
N ILE A 17 31.86 8.90 -0.43
CA ILE A 17 32.14 9.22 -1.83
C ILE A 17 30.83 9.75 -2.44
N ASP A 18 30.91 10.87 -3.15
CA ASP A 18 29.78 11.50 -3.81
C ASP A 18 30.11 11.77 -5.30
N PRO A 19 29.30 11.29 -6.26
CA PRO A 19 28.10 10.46 -6.06
C PRO A 19 28.43 9.10 -5.47
N SER A 20 27.50 8.54 -4.73
CA SER A 20 27.56 7.18 -4.17
C SER A 20 27.29 6.13 -5.26
N GLY A 21 27.85 4.93 -5.13
CA GLY A 21 27.63 3.84 -6.09
C GLY A 21 28.62 3.83 -7.25
N THR A 22 28.12 3.46 -8.44
CA THR A 22 28.92 3.37 -9.67
C THR A 22 29.23 4.76 -10.23
N LEU A 23 30.49 4.99 -10.60
CA LEU A 23 30.94 6.21 -11.24
C LEU A 23 31.11 6.01 -12.75
N LYS A 24 30.99 7.09 -13.53
CA LYS A 24 31.36 7.10 -14.96
C LYS A 24 32.79 7.59 -15.14
N ALA A 25 33.48 7.05 -16.13
CA ALA A 25 34.76 7.61 -16.56
C ALA A 25 34.56 9.10 -16.94
N ASP A 26 35.57 9.91 -16.66
CA ASP A 26 35.55 11.38 -16.83
C ASP A 26 34.58 12.14 -15.91
N GLN A 27 33.82 11.46 -15.04
CA GLN A 27 33.01 12.07 -13.98
C GLN A 27 33.90 12.44 -12.79
N SER A 28 33.70 13.65 -12.26
CA SER A 28 34.37 14.07 -11.02
C SER A 28 33.62 13.52 -9.82
N ALA A 29 34.30 12.87 -8.90
CA ALA A 29 33.76 12.43 -7.63
C ALA A 29 34.46 13.16 -6.46
N THR A 30 33.70 13.39 -5.39
CA THR A 30 34.17 13.99 -4.15
C THR A 30 34.39 12.90 -3.11
N PHE A 31 35.58 12.83 -2.53
CA PHE A 31 35.96 11.92 -1.47
C PHE A 31 36.02 12.70 -0.16
N SER A 32 35.33 12.27 0.86
CA SER A 32 35.16 13.00 2.11
C SER A 32 35.44 12.11 3.33
N ALA A 33 36.18 12.65 4.26
CA ALA A 33 36.43 12.08 5.58
C ALA A 33 35.68 12.83 6.69
N VAL A 34 34.66 13.58 6.34
CA VAL A 34 33.81 14.32 7.30
C VAL A 34 33.16 13.32 8.26
N GLY A 35 33.18 13.63 9.57
CA GLY A 35 32.74 12.73 10.63
C GLY A 35 33.90 11.88 11.23
N THR A 36 35.10 11.95 10.68
CA THR A 36 36.31 11.41 11.31
C THR A 36 36.66 12.20 12.58
N SER A 37 37.00 11.53 13.66
CA SER A 37 37.31 12.15 14.93
C SER A 37 38.45 11.41 15.65
N ASP A 38 39.10 12.15 16.53
CA ASP A 38 40.09 11.62 17.46
C ASP A 38 39.56 11.81 18.89
N ALA A 39 39.75 10.77 19.74
CA ALA A 39 39.19 10.79 21.09
C ALA A 39 39.98 11.74 22.02
N ASP A 40 41.27 11.98 21.72
CA ASP A 40 42.16 12.85 22.50
C ASP A 40 42.16 14.28 21.96
N GLY A 41 41.52 14.50 20.80
CA GLY A 41 41.37 15.82 20.17
C GLY A 41 42.60 16.25 19.36
N ASP A 42 43.38 15.29 18.92
CA ASP A 42 44.62 15.56 18.16
C ASP A 42 44.35 16.04 16.73
N SER A 43 45.30 16.72 16.15
CA SER A 43 45.20 17.23 14.77
C SER A 43 45.40 16.11 13.77
N LEU A 44 44.38 15.85 12.93
CA LEU A 44 44.38 14.78 11.95
C LEU A 44 44.95 15.19 10.61
N THR A 45 45.69 14.29 9.97
CA THR A 45 46.16 14.39 8.59
C THR A 45 45.51 13.31 7.75
N PHE A 46 45.13 13.67 6.49
CA PHE A 46 44.39 12.80 5.60
C PHE A 46 45.11 12.60 4.30
N ASN A 47 45.37 11.32 3.94
CA ASN A 47 46.04 10.94 2.70
C ASN A 47 45.19 9.92 1.95
N TRP A 48 44.89 10.21 0.70
CA TRP A 48 44.05 9.40 -0.19
C TRP A 48 44.91 8.72 -1.26
N GLU A 49 44.65 7.43 -1.51
CA GLU A 49 45.10 6.69 -2.67
C GLU A 49 43.85 6.24 -3.44
N PHE A 50 43.72 6.63 -4.72
CA PHE A 50 42.49 6.38 -5.49
C PHE A 50 42.49 5.03 -6.20
N GLY A 51 43.60 4.24 -6.13
CA GLY A 51 43.69 2.92 -6.75
C GLY A 51 44.14 2.93 -8.22
N ASP A 52 44.12 4.07 -8.88
CA ASP A 52 44.61 4.29 -10.26
C ASP A 52 46.05 4.84 -10.33
N GLY A 53 46.73 4.89 -9.21
CA GLY A 53 48.07 5.44 -9.05
C GLY A 53 48.10 6.94 -8.67
N ASN A 54 46.95 7.60 -8.63
CA ASN A 54 46.80 8.98 -8.19
C ASN A 54 46.59 9.04 -6.67
N THR A 55 46.90 10.17 -6.08
CA THR A 55 46.75 10.43 -4.64
C THR A 55 46.12 11.80 -4.39
N GLY A 56 45.53 11.97 -3.20
CA GLY A 56 44.95 13.23 -2.73
C GLY A 56 45.25 13.49 -1.27
N GLN A 57 44.98 14.69 -0.78
CA GLN A 57 45.18 15.07 0.63
C GLN A 57 44.03 15.95 1.10
N GLY A 58 43.81 15.98 2.43
CA GLY A 58 42.82 16.82 3.09
C GLY A 58 41.56 16.09 3.49
N LEU A 59 40.75 16.75 4.33
CA LEU A 59 39.49 16.23 4.84
C LEU A 59 38.48 15.91 3.70
N THR A 60 38.56 16.69 2.61
CA THR A 60 37.77 16.50 1.39
C THR A 60 38.68 16.71 0.19
N THR A 61 38.53 15.87 -0.84
CA THR A 61 39.29 15.97 -2.09
C THR A 61 38.41 15.49 -3.25
N SER A 62 38.76 15.87 -4.48
CA SER A 62 38.08 15.39 -5.68
C SER A 62 39.01 14.59 -6.55
N HIS A 63 38.46 13.58 -7.23
CA HIS A 63 39.23 12.78 -8.20
C HIS A 63 38.35 12.44 -9.40
N THR A 64 38.97 12.18 -10.55
CA THR A 64 38.30 11.79 -11.80
C THR A 64 39.08 10.62 -12.41
N TYR A 65 38.40 9.47 -12.48
CA TYR A 65 38.91 8.31 -13.18
C TYR A 65 38.83 8.46 -14.69
N LYS A 66 39.85 8.07 -15.43
CA LYS A 66 39.92 8.23 -16.89
C LYS A 66 39.53 6.95 -17.65
N THR A 67 39.55 5.81 -16.98
CA THR A 67 39.23 4.51 -17.59
C THR A 67 38.29 3.74 -16.69
N GLN A 68 37.45 2.93 -17.33
CA GLN A 68 36.58 1.98 -16.64
C GLN A 68 37.42 0.94 -15.88
N GLY A 69 36.92 0.47 -14.75
CA GLY A 69 37.57 -0.52 -13.91
C GLY A 69 37.11 -0.46 -12.47
N GLU A 70 37.59 -1.40 -11.70
CA GLU A 70 37.35 -1.46 -10.27
C GLU A 70 38.58 -0.91 -9.55
N TYR A 71 38.42 0.10 -8.70
CA TYR A 71 39.49 0.80 -8.01
C TYR A 71 39.33 0.68 -6.50
N LEU A 72 40.40 0.25 -5.83
CA LEU A 72 40.43 0.20 -4.36
C LEU A 72 40.94 1.53 -3.81
N VAL A 73 40.00 2.34 -3.33
CA VAL A 73 40.33 3.61 -2.65
C VAL A 73 40.77 3.32 -1.23
N LYS A 74 41.88 3.97 -0.80
CA LYS A 74 42.35 3.92 0.58
C LYS A 74 42.45 5.31 1.16
N LEU A 75 41.92 5.48 2.36
CA LEU A 75 42.10 6.66 3.18
C LEU A 75 42.96 6.30 4.38
N ARG A 76 44.10 6.99 4.55
CA ARG A 76 44.94 6.93 5.72
C ARG A 76 44.79 8.20 6.53
N VAL A 77 44.46 8.04 7.80
CA VAL A 77 44.30 9.14 8.75
C VAL A 77 45.29 8.95 9.86
N SER A 78 46.09 9.97 10.15
CA SER A 78 47.09 9.93 11.23
C SER A 78 46.90 11.15 12.16
N ASP A 79 47.00 10.89 13.46
CA ASP A 79 47.07 11.85 14.56
C ASP A 79 48.55 12.30 14.88
N GLY A 80 49.53 11.72 14.16
CA GLY A 80 50.95 11.95 14.39
C GLY A 80 51.62 10.83 15.17
N THR A 81 50.86 9.98 15.89
CA THR A 81 51.35 8.82 16.67
C THR A 81 50.85 7.51 16.09
N HIS A 82 49.56 7.48 15.77
CA HIS A 82 48.85 6.33 15.16
C HIS A 82 48.38 6.63 13.75
N GLU A 83 48.19 5.58 12.97
CA GLU A 83 47.58 5.67 11.63
C GLU A 83 46.48 4.63 11.51
N THR A 84 45.27 5.10 11.14
CA THR A 84 44.12 4.27 10.80
C THR A 84 43.90 4.30 9.28
N THR A 85 43.71 3.12 8.67
CA THR A 85 43.43 2.99 7.24
C THR A 85 42.05 2.36 7.02
N VAL A 86 41.23 2.99 6.20
CA VAL A 86 39.99 2.44 5.70
C VAL A 86 40.04 2.33 4.19
N THR A 87 39.26 1.37 3.62
CA THR A 87 39.24 1.10 2.18
C THR A 87 37.81 0.99 1.69
N LYS A 88 37.57 1.43 0.45
CA LYS A 88 36.31 1.26 -0.25
C LYS A 88 36.56 0.99 -1.72
N THR A 89 35.89 0.01 -2.31
CA THR A 89 35.97 -0.27 -3.73
C THR A 89 35.02 0.70 -4.48
N VAL A 90 35.51 1.23 -5.60
CA VAL A 90 34.75 2.09 -6.53
C VAL A 90 34.72 1.40 -7.88
N ASN A 91 33.51 1.15 -8.39
CA ASN A 91 33.28 0.68 -9.74
C ASN A 91 33.17 1.89 -10.68
N VAL A 92 33.96 1.91 -11.76
CA VAL A 92 33.95 2.96 -12.80
C VAL A 92 33.58 2.32 -14.12
N VAL A 93 32.47 2.75 -14.72
CA VAL A 93 31.98 2.28 -16.01
C VAL A 93 32.31 3.26 -17.13
N SER A 94 31.94 2.94 -18.37
CA SER A 94 32.14 3.81 -19.51
C SER A 94 31.49 5.18 -19.30
N SER A 95 32.04 6.23 -19.89
CA SER A 95 31.48 7.59 -19.82
C SER A 95 30.13 7.72 -20.52
N ASP A 96 29.83 6.83 -21.44
CA ASP A 96 28.57 6.76 -22.21
C ASP A 96 27.56 5.73 -21.66
N ALA A 97 27.90 5.01 -20.57
CA ALA A 97 26.98 4.15 -19.87
C ALA A 97 25.74 4.93 -19.40
N ARG A 98 24.58 4.33 -19.52
CA ARG A 98 23.28 4.94 -19.20
C ARG A 98 22.69 4.31 -17.94
N GLU A 99 21.90 5.07 -17.23
CA GLU A 99 21.16 4.56 -16.09
C GLU A 99 19.94 3.78 -16.57
N PRO A 100 19.55 2.71 -15.87
CA PRO A 100 18.34 1.95 -16.20
C PRO A 100 17.10 2.78 -15.89
N LYS A 101 15.95 2.33 -16.39
CA LYS A 101 14.66 2.86 -16.00
C LYS A 101 13.83 1.75 -15.37
N ALA A 102 13.40 1.94 -14.13
CA ALA A 102 12.36 1.13 -13.54
C ALA A 102 11.00 1.57 -14.08
N GLU A 103 10.13 0.61 -14.37
CA GLU A 103 8.76 0.86 -14.77
C GLU A 103 7.88 -0.31 -14.35
N ILE A 104 6.82 -0.03 -13.59
CA ILE A 104 5.83 -1.00 -13.14
C ILE A 104 4.67 -1.03 -14.12
N TYR A 105 4.36 -2.21 -14.68
CA TYR A 105 3.18 -2.41 -15.50
C TYR A 105 1.91 -2.21 -14.63
N GLN A 106 1.03 -1.32 -15.06
CA GLN A 106 -0.19 -1.00 -14.34
C GLN A 106 -1.38 -1.78 -14.92
N GLU A 107 -1.57 -3.00 -14.43
CA GLU A 107 -2.75 -3.80 -14.76
C GLU A 107 -4.00 -3.15 -14.16
N LYS A 108 -5.09 -3.10 -14.94
CA LYS A 108 -6.37 -2.53 -14.51
C LYS A 108 -7.49 -3.44 -14.96
N GLN A 109 -8.18 -4.03 -13.99
CA GLN A 109 -9.36 -4.83 -14.24
C GLN A 109 -10.62 -3.95 -14.31
N GLU A 110 -11.59 -4.38 -15.12
CA GLU A 110 -12.96 -3.86 -15.09
C GLU A 110 -13.57 -4.06 -13.69
N ASP A 111 -14.52 -3.22 -13.32
CA ASP A 111 -15.26 -3.42 -12.07
C ASP A 111 -16.25 -4.59 -12.16
N CYS A 112 -16.94 -4.89 -11.05
CA CYS A 112 -17.87 -6.03 -10.98
C CYS A 112 -19.15 -5.84 -11.84
N GLU A 113 -19.34 -4.70 -12.45
CA GLU A 113 -20.46 -4.41 -13.37
C GLU A 113 -19.98 -4.38 -14.83
N GLY A 114 -18.68 -4.61 -15.07
CA GLY A 114 -18.05 -4.62 -16.39
C GLY A 114 -17.73 -3.21 -16.90
N GLU A 115 -17.61 -2.23 -16.00
CA GLU A 115 -17.21 -0.89 -16.37
C GLU A 115 -15.68 -0.76 -16.38
N GLU A 116 -15.15 -0.21 -17.46
CA GLU A 116 -13.73 0.08 -17.59
C GLU A 116 -13.27 1.12 -16.56
N PRO A 117 -12.10 0.92 -15.94
CA PRO A 117 -11.56 1.87 -14.99
C PRO A 117 -11.26 3.21 -15.66
N SER A 118 -11.52 4.30 -14.96
CA SER A 118 -11.20 5.65 -15.44
C SER A 118 -9.70 5.78 -15.74
N ASN A 119 -9.36 6.40 -16.87
CA ASN A 119 -7.96 6.72 -17.24
C ASN A 119 -7.21 7.58 -16.21
N SER A 120 -7.92 8.18 -15.26
CA SER A 120 -7.32 8.96 -14.18
C SER A 120 -6.80 8.11 -13.01
N VAL A 121 -7.16 6.83 -12.95
CA VAL A 121 -6.66 5.91 -11.93
C VAL A 121 -5.22 5.57 -12.28
N ARG A 122 -4.30 5.87 -11.38
CA ARG A 122 -2.90 5.47 -11.46
C ARG A 122 -2.67 4.30 -10.51
N GLY A 123 -1.97 3.27 -11.00
CA GLY A 123 -1.67 2.08 -10.22
C GLY A 123 -2.32 0.82 -10.77
N ILE A 124 -2.07 -0.26 -10.08
CA ILE A 124 -2.59 -1.60 -10.35
C ILE A 124 -3.97 -1.71 -9.68
N LEU A 125 -4.96 -2.22 -10.41
CA LEU A 125 -6.34 -2.26 -9.94
C LEU A 125 -6.93 -3.66 -10.09
N TYR A 126 -7.33 -4.25 -8.97
CA TYR A 126 -8.01 -5.54 -8.89
C TYR A 126 -9.42 -5.37 -8.30
N TRP A 127 -10.33 -6.22 -8.77
CA TRP A 127 -11.67 -6.36 -8.21
C TRP A 127 -11.94 -7.81 -7.82
N VAL A 128 -12.53 -7.99 -6.65
CA VAL A 128 -13.05 -9.28 -6.18
C VAL A 128 -14.55 -9.18 -6.15
N CYS A 129 -15.19 -9.98 -7.00
CA CYS A 129 -16.64 -9.95 -7.21
C CYS A 129 -17.27 -11.26 -6.73
N GLU A 130 -18.16 -11.18 -5.75
CA GLU A 130 -18.89 -12.32 -5.18
C GLU A 130 -20.40 -12.05 -5.30
N ASP A 131 -21.00 -12.45 -6.43
CA ASP A 131 -22.36 -12.03 -6.81
C ASP A 131 -23.51 -12.88 -6.19
N ASP A 132 -23.20 -13.97 -5.51
CA ASP A 132 -24.20 -14.88 -4.91
C ASP A 132 -23.66 -15.54 -3.64
N LYS A 133 -23.49 -14.71 -2.59
CA LYS A 133 -22.98 -15.20 -1.29
C LYS A 133 -24.10 -15.83 -0.46
N ASP A 134 -23.76 -16.89 0.26
CA ASP A 134 -24.64 -17.47 1.27
C ASP A 134 -24.89 -16.46 2.40
N ILE A 135 -26.15 -16.33 2.86
CA ILE A 135 -26.50 -15.43 3.96
C ILE A 135 -25.81 -15.81 5.28
N GLU A 136 -25.34 -17.03 5.44
CA GLU A 136 -24.55 -17.46 6.59
C GLU A 136 -23.09 -16.95 6.52
N ASP A 137 -22.62 -16.61 5.31
CA ASP A 137 -21.29 -16.06 5.07
C ASP A 137 -21.32 -14.53 5.00
N ARG A 138 -21.34 -13.88 6.16
CA ARG A 138 -21.40 -12.42 6.33
C ARG A 138 -20.09 -11.82 6.82
N GLU A 139 -19.09 -12.62 7.05
CA GLU A 139 -17.72 -12.17 7.30
C GLU A 139 -17.00 -12.03 5.95
N ILE A 140 -16.61 -10.80 5.61
CA ILE A 140 -15.94 -10.51 4.35
C ILE A 140 -14.45 -10.66 4.57
N GLU A 141 -13.89 -11.73 4.00
CA GLU A 141 -12.46 -12.00 3.97
C GLU A 141 -12.00 -12.05 2.52
N VAL A 142 -11.20 -11.07 2.12
CA VAL A 142 -10.63 -11.00 0.77
C VAL A 142 -9.18 -11.47 0.82
N SER A 143 -8.86 -12.44 -0.02
CA SER A 143 -7.49 -12.93 -0.20
C SER A 143 -7.29 -13.29 -1.66
N ILE A 144 -6.46 -12.52 -2.36
CA ILE A 144 -6.15 -12.73 -3.78
C ILE A 144 -4.65 -12.78 -4.03
N THR A 145 -4.28 -13.23 -5.23
CA THR A 145 -2.93 -13.07 -5.74
C THR A 145 -2.88 -11.87 -6.66
N VAL A 146 -2.00 -10.92 -6.36
CA VAL A 146 -1.69 -9.75 -7.19
C VAL A 146 -0.42 -10.03 -7.97
N THR A 147 -0.44 -9.86 -9.28
CA THR A 147 0.75 -9.98 -10.12
C THR A 147 1.43 -8.62 -10.21
N LEU A 148 2.68 -8.54 -9.77
CA LEU A 148 3.54 -7.40 -9.96
C LEU A 148 4.46 -7.67 -11.14
N ASP A 149 4.45 -6.79 -12.13
CA ASP A 149 5.16 -6.95 -13.40
C ASP A 149 6.08 -5.74 -13.64
N GLY A 150 7.39 -6.00 -13.57
CA GLY A 150 8.45 -5.03 -13.85
C GLY A 150 9.03 -5.15 -15.28
N SER A 151 8.45 -5.99 -16.14
CA SER A 151 8.96 -6.24 -17.50
C SER A 151 9.04 -5.01 -18.41
N PRO A 152 8.27 -3.90 -18.19
CA PRO A 152 8.48 -2.67 -18.94
C PRO A 152 9.80 -1.94 -18.62
N SER A 153 10.48 -2.33 -17.53
CA SER A 153 11.79 -1.75 -17.16
C SER A 153 12.86 -2.10 -18.17
N TRP A 154 13.82 -1.21 -18.36
CA TRP A 154 14.89 -1.42 -19.34
C TRP A 154 16.24 -0.91 -18.80
N ALA A 155 17.34 -1.48 -19.33
CA ALA A 155 18.72 -1.11 -19.01
C ALA A 155 19.25 -0.10 -20.03
N GLY A 156 19.64 1.07 -19.56
CA GLY A 156 20.43 2.06 -20.32
C GLY A 156 19.86 2.57 -21.64
N CYS A 157 18.81 1.94 -22.15
CA CYS A 157 18.32 2.13 -23.49
C CYS A 157 16.80 1.91 -23.54
N ASP A 158 16.08 2.93 -23.99
CA ASP A 158 14.65 2.83 -24.26
C ASP A 158 14.41 1.84 -25.42
N PRO A 159 13.69 0.72 -25.22
CA PRO A 159 13.46 -0.28 -26.29
C PRO A 159 12.69 0.28 -27.49
N ASP A 160 11.96 1.39 -27.31
CA ASP A 160 11.27 2.09 -28.39
C ASP A 160 12.20 3.00 -29.20
N ASN A 161 13.45 3.15 -28.77
CA ASN A 161 14.44 4.01 -29.41
C ASN A 161 15.56 3.15 -30.06
N SER A 162 15.81 3.34 -31.34
CA SER A 162 16.71 2.52 -32.16
C SER A 162 18.21 2.56 -31.82
N ASP A 163 18.62 3.33 -30.80
CA ASP A 163 20.02 3.53 -30.41
C ASP A 163 20.44 2.66 -29.22
N CYS A 164 19.82 1.49 -29.04
CA CYS A 164 20.10 0.55 -27.98
C CYS A 164 21.44 -0.17 -28.18
N TYR A 165 22.31 -0.14 -27.19
CA TYR A 165 23.50 -0.96 -27.12
C TYR A 165 23.16 -2.27 -26.37
N ALA A 166 23.33 -3.40 -27.07
CA ALA A 166 22.97 -4.73 -26.55
C ALA A 166 23.83 -5.22 -25.36
N GLU A 167 24.74 -4.41 -24.88
CA GLU A 167 25.67 -4.74 -23.79
C GLU A 167 25.13 -4.37 -22.40
N GLU A 168 24.09 -3.56 -22.32
CA GLU A 168 23.45 -3.16 -21.08
C GLU A 168 22.19 -4.00 -20.86
N TYR A 169 22.06 -4.62 -19.68
CA TYR A 169 20.92 -5.44 -19.30
C TYR A 169 20.65 -5.38 -17.81
N LEU A 170 19.40 -5.58 -17.40
CA LEU A 170 19.02 -5.62 -15.99
C LEU A 170 19.49 -6.95 -15.36
N VAL A 171 20.06 -6.84 -14.16
CA VAL A 171 20.56 -7.99 -13.40
C VAL A 171 19.73 -8.28 -12.16
N SER A 172 18.95 -7.32 -11.67
CA SER A 172 18.06 -7.53 -10.55
C SER A 172 16.80 -6.70 -10.61
N TYR A 173 15.74 -7.27 -10.03
CA TYR A 173 14.46 -6.63 -9.74
C TYR A 173 14.16 -6.89 -8.27
N LYS A 174 13.95 -5.84 -7.49
CA LYS A 174 13.68 -5.87 -6.07
C LYS A 174 12.38 -5.12 -5.80
N TRP A 175 11.47 -5.77 -5.11
CA TRP A 175 10.18 -5.22 -4.73
C TRP A 175 10.15 -4.96 -3.22
N ASP A 176 9.71 -3.79 -2.86
CA ASP A 176 9.26 -3.41 -1.54
C ASP A 176 7.72 -3.34 -1.62
N LEU A 177 7.04 -4.13 -0.80
CA LEU A 177 5.58 -4.29 -0.84
C LEU A 177 4.86 -3.35 0.12
N ASP A 178 5.60 -2.67 0.99
CA ASP A 178 5.12 -1.71 1.98
C ASP A 178 6.22 -0.69 2.30
N ILE A 179 6.29 0.37 1.51
CA ILE A 179 7.32 1.41 1.64
C ILE A 179 7.27 2.21 2.96
N HIS A 180 6.29 1.94 3.82
CA HIS A 180 6.12 2.57 5.12
C HIS A 180 6.59 1.69 6.29
N SER A 181 6.99 0.46 6.01
CA SER A 181 7.47 -0.53 6.98
C SER A 181 8.95 -0.80 6.80
N ASP A 182 9.69 -0.83 7.89
CA ASP A 182 11.08 -1.27 7.94
C ASP A 182 11.09 -2.80 8.16
N SER A 183 11.08 -3.54 7.07
CA SER A 183 10.93 -5.00 7.09
C SER A 183 12.20 -5.71 7.55
N ASP A 184 13.40 -5.12 7.34
CA ASP A 184 14.68 -5.70 7.74
C ASP A 184 15.20 -5.15 9.09
N GLY A 185 14.60 -4.08 9.61
CA GLY A 185 14.85 -3.53 10.94
C GLY A 185 16.15 -2.71 11.05
N ASP A 186 16.69 -2.21 9.93
CA ASP A 186 17.92 -1.44 9.91
C ASP A 186 17.71 0.08 10.11
N GLY A 187 16.46 0.55 10.04
CA GLY A 187 16.06 1.95 10.22
C GLY A 187 16.02 2.77 8.93
N ASP A 188 16.18 2.13 7.77
CA ASP A 188 16.13 2.75 6.44
C ASP A 188 14.99 2.13 5.60
N LEU A 189 13.85 2.79 5.54
CA LEU A 189 12.67 2.38 4.78
C LEU A 189 12.88 2.34 3.26
N GLU A 190 13.95 2.93 2.74
CA GLU A 190 14.16 3.05 1.29
C GLU A 190 14.87 1.86 0.68
N ASN A 191 15.46 0.98 1.51
CA ASN A 191 16.28 -0.13 1.06
C ASN A 191 15.65 -1.51 1.25
N ASP A 192 14.45 -1.59 1.79
CA ASP A 192 13.72 -2.82 2.06
C ASP A 192 13.48 -3.66 0.80
N VAL A 193 13.58 -4.98 0.94
CA VAL A 193 13.35 -5.94 -0.15
C VAL A 193 12.53 -7.10 0.36
N ASP A 194 11.24 -7.09 0.04
CA ASP A 194 10.30 -8.17 0.40
C ASP A 194 10.28 -9.28 -0.64
N ALA A 195 10.52 -8.94 -1.92
CA ALA A 195 10.47 -9.89 -3.02
C ALA A 195 11.48 -9.54 -4.13
N THR A 196 11.76 -10.53 -4.98
CA THR A 196 12.66 -10.38 -6.13
C THR A 196 12.10 -11.07 -7.35
N GLY A 197 12.47 -10.57 -8.54
CA GLY A 197 12.11 -11.13 -9.85
C GLY A 197 11.40 -10.10 -10.73
N GLU A 198 11.53 -10.27 -12.05
CA GLU A 198 10.89 -9.43 -13.07
C GLU A 198 9.38 -9.44 -12.92
N ILE A 199 8.82 -10.63 -12.65
CA ILE A 199 7.40 -10.84 -12.32
C ILE A 199 7.34 -11.48 -10.94
N TYR A 200 6.49 -10.94 -10.08
CA TYR A 200 6.26 -11.49 -8.74
C TYR A 200 4.77 -11.68 -8.47
N GLU A 201 4.40 -12.86 -7.97
CA GLU A 201 3.05 -13.17 -7.52
C GLU A 201 2.94 -12.91 -6.01
N TRP A 202 2.36 -11.78 -5.64
CA TRP A 202 2.08 -11.42 -4.26
C TRP A 202 0.78 -12.12 -3.82
N LYS A 203 0.91 -13.06 -2.91
CA LYS A 203 -0.19 -13.93 -2.45
C LYS A 203 -0.87 -13.38 -1.21
N ASP A 204 -2.11 -13.83 -1.03
CA ASP A 204 -2.92 -13.58 0.16
C ASP A 204 -3.10 -12.07 0.46
N VAL A 205 -3.23 -11.27 -0.60
CA VAL A 205 -3.43 -9.82 -0.48
C VAL A 205 -4.88 -9.54 -0.14
N PRO A 206 -5.16 -8.92 1.01
CA PRO A 206 -6.52 -8.53 1.38
C PRO A 206 -7.02 -7.32 0.58
N SER A 207 -8.31 -7.00 0.71
CA SER A 207 -8.83 -5.74 0.17
C SER A 207 -8.14 -4.56 0.84
N GLY A 208 -7.71 -3.59 0.05
CA GLY A 208 -6.93 -2.46 0.57
C GLY A 208 -6.28 -1.61 -0.51
N ALA A 209 -5.50 -0.64 -0.05
CA ALA A 209 -4.62 0.18 -0.86
C ALA A 209 -3.21 0.05 -0.31
N TYR A 210 -2.26 -0.23 -1.20
CA TYR A 210 -0.87 -0.53 -0.84
C TYR A 210 0.06 0.30 -1.72
N GLU A 211 1.07 0.91 -1.14
CA GLU A 211 2.10 1.63 -1.87
C GLU A 211 3.35 0.76 -1.99
N ILE A 212 3.75 0.45 -3.22
CA ILE A 212 4.84 -0.45 -3.54
C ILE A 212 5.93 0.25 -4.33
N LYS A 213 7.16 -0.29 -4.28
CA LYS A 213 8.31 0.21 -5.02
C LYS A 213 9.03 -0.92 -5.74
N LEU A 214 9.36 -0.68 -6.99
CA LEU A 214 10.27 -1.52 -7.78
C LEU A 214 11.63 -0.83 -7.86
N THR A 215 12.69 -1.54 -7.52
CA THR A 215 14.07 -1.12 -7.74
C THR A 215 14.73 -2.10 -8.70
N VAL A 216 15.29 -1.58 -9.81
CA VAL A 216 16.05 -2.35 -10.79
C VAL A 216 17.51 -1.95 -10.77
N GLU A 217 18.40 -2.90 -11.05
CA GLU A 217 19.83 -2.68 -11.18
C GLU A 217 20.32 -3.27 -12.51
N ASP A 218 21.17 -2.54 -13.21
CA ASP A 218 21.79 -3.00 -14.44
C ASP A 218 23.17 -3.67 -14.21
N ASN A 219 23.73 -4.24 -15.29
CA ASN A 219 25.06 -4.88 -15.25
C ASN A 219 26.22 -3.92 -15.03
N ASN A 220 25.99 -2.61 -15.05
CA ASN A 220 26.95 -1.57 -14.67
C ASN A 220 26.89 -1.21 -13.18
N GLY A 221 25.84 -1.68 -12.47
CA GLY A 221 25.55 -1.35 -11.08
C GLY A 221 24.86 -0.01 -10.90
N PHE A 222 24.21 0.52 -11.94
CA PHE A 222 23.28 1.64 -11.80
C PHE A 222 21.93 1.15 -11.36
N VAL A 223 21.26 1.97 -10.55
CA VAL A 223 19.99 1.65 -9.93
C VAL A 223 18.94 2.69 -10.31
N SER A 224 17.72 2.24 -10.53
CA SER A 224 16.54 3.10 -10.73
C SER A 224 15.35 2.52 -9.99
N SER A 225 14.41 3.37 -9.56
CA SER A 225 13.20 2.93 -8.87
C SER A 225 11.96 3.57 -9.49
N ASP A 226 10.82 2.87 -9.35
CA ASP A 226 9.48 3.33 -9.71
C ASP A 226 8.51 2.93 -8.60
N ASP A 227 7.58 3.84 -8.24
CA ASP A 227 6.60 3.63 -7.19
C ASP A 227 5.20 3.50 -7.79
N SER A 228 4.38 2.64 -7.22
CA SER A 228 3.00 2.47 -7.67
C SER A 228 2.07 2.12 -6.52
N MET A 229 0.77 2.39 -6.73
CA MET A 229 -0.29 1.93 -5.86
C MET A 229 -0.86 0.59 -6.36
N VAL A 230 -1.21 -0.28 -5.43
CA VAL A 230 -2.03 -1.47 -5.66
C VAL A 230 -3.36 -1.28 -4.94
N TYR A 231 -4.46 -1.38 -5.68
CA TYR A 231 -5.81 -1.30 -5.15
C TYR A 231 -6.50 -2.65 -5.31
N VAL A 232 -6.95 -3.24 -4.22
CA VAL A 232 -7.75 -4.46 -4.19
C VAL A 232 -9.14 -4.09 -3.70
N ASN A 233 -10.07 -3.94 -4.65
CA ASN A 233 -11.46 -3.60 -4.40
C ASN A 233 -12.31 -4.86 -4.21
N TYR A 234 -13.44 -4.71 -3.55
CA TYR A 234 -14.35 -5.80 -3.27
C TYR A 234 -15.81 -5.39 -3.52
N ARG A 235 -16.60 -6.33 -4.05
CA ARG A 235 -18.06 -6.27 -4.09
C ARG A 235 -18.65 -7.63 -3.77
N GLY A 236 -19.47 -7.68 -2.71
CA GLY A 236 -20.24 -8.86 -2.33
C GLY A 236 -21.74 -8.61 -2.43
N VAL A 237 -22.48 -9.61 -2.90
CA VAL A 237 -23.95 -9.59 -3.04
C VAL A 237 -24.56 -10.80 -2.35
N TRP A 238 -25.51 -10.54 -1.47
CA TRP A 238 -26.36 -11.54 -0.83
C TRP A 238 -27.78 -11.38 -1.35
N ASN A 239 -28.36 -12.46 -1.87
CA ASN A 239 -29.64 -12.45 -2.52
C ASN A 239 -30.71 -13.20 -1.71
N ASP A 240 -31.97 -12.79 -1.82
CA ASP A 240 -33.16 -13.55 -1.44
C ASP A 240 -33.13 -14.13 -0.01
N PHE A 241 -33.03 -13.26 1.00
CA PHE A 241 -33.09 -13.67 2.41
C PHE A 241 -34.20 -12.95 3.17
N VAL A 242 -34.54 -13.46 4.37
CA VAL A 242 -35.63 -12.92 5.17
C VAL A 242 -35.10 -12.36 6.49
N LEU A 243 -35.59 -11.17 6.84
CA LEU A 243 -35.44 -10.62 8.18
C LEU A 243 -36.73 -10.82 8.98
N GLY A 244 -36.61 -11.48 10.12
CA GLY A 244 -37.69 -11.79 11.04
C GLY A 244 -38.27 -10.54 11.69
N ARG A 245 -39.48 -10.66 12.20
CA ARG A 245 -40.23 -9.59 12.86
C ARG A 245 -39.77 -9.29 14.28
N VAL A 246 -40.06 -8.08 14.74
CA VAL A 246 -39.85 -7.69 16.14
C VAL A 246 -41.17 -7.63 16.93
N ALA A 247 -41.09 -7.61 18.24
CA ALA A 247 -42.22 -7.47 19.15
C ALA A 247 -42.98 -6.13 18.97
N ASN A 248 -44.21 -6.08 19.44
CA ASN A 248 -45.17 -4.98 19.26
C ASN A 248 -44.75 -3.55 19.75
N ASN A 249 -43.49 -3.27 19.89
CA ASN A 249 -42.99 -1.91 20.17
C ASN A 249 -41.75 -1.59 19.34
N PRO A 250 -41.90 -1.36 18.04
CA PRO A 250 -40.77 -1.16 17.12
C PRO A 250 -39.95 0.11 17.36
N GLN A 251 -40.35 1.01 18.25
CA GLN A 251 -39.65 2.26 18.55
C GLN A 251 -38.59 2.10 19.67
N SER A 252 -38.36 0.89 20.15
CA SER A 252 -37.28 0.59 21.10
C SER A 252 -36.06 0.09 20.34
N GLU A 253 -34.91 0.75 20.53
CA GLU A 253 -33.61 0.28 20.02
C GLU A 253 -33.26 -1.15 20.45
N ASN A 254 -34.01 -1.72 21.40
CA ASN A 254 -33.89 -3.07 21.94
C ASN A 254 -35.20 -3.89 21.73
N ALA A 255 -35.90 -3.70 20.63
CA ALA A 255 -37.06 -4.53 20.33
C ALA A 255 -36.60 -6.00 20.16
N ALA A 256 -37.19 -6.91 20.96
CA ALA A 256 -36.82 -8.32 20.90
C ALA A 256 -37.32 -8.96 19.60
N CYS A 257 -36.47 -9.74 18.96
CA CYS A 257 -36.88 -10.66 17.89
C CYS A 257 -37.90 -11.67 18.45
N VAL A 258 -38.96 -11.88 17.72
CA VAL A 258 -40.06 -12.80 18.12
C VAL A 258 -40.32 -13.87 17.07
N ASP A 259 -39.59 -13.87 15.98
CA ASP A 259 -39.60 -14.93 15.00
C ASP A 259 -38.63 -16.03 15.44
N GLU A 260 -39.05 -17.30 15.35
CA GLU A 260 -38.21 -18.45 15.72
C GLU A 260 -37.38 -18.94 14.54
N ASP A 261 -37.81 -18.65 13.32
CA ASP A 261 -37.19 -19.15 12.08
C ASP A 261 -36.21 -18.15 11.47
N TYR A 262 -36.43 -16.85 11.68
CA TYR A 262 -35.62 -15.78 11.04
C TYR A 262 -35.13 -14.76 12.06
N PRO A 263 -33.83 -14.38 12.02
CA PRO A 263 -33.30 -13.32 12.83
C PRO A 263 -33.88 -11.96 12.42
N CYS A 264 -34.19 -11.07 13.36
CA CYS A 264 -34.64 -9.72 13.04
C CYS A 264 -33.48 -8.73 12.84
N GLU A 265 -32.26 -9.18 13.05
CA GLU A 265 -31.02 -8.45 12.85
C GLU A 265 -29.96 -9.35 12.26
N LEU A 266 -29.28 -8.88 11.24
CA LEU A 266 -28.12 -9.53 10.62
C LEU A 266 -26.96 -8.55 10.58
N THR A 267 -25.76 -9.06 10.91
CA THR A 267 -24.53 -8.28 10.92
C THR A 267 -23.55 -8.79 9.87
N TRP A 268 -23.02 -7.91 9.06
CA TRP A 268 -21.87 -8.16 8.19
C TRP A 268 -20.65 -7.51 8.80
N SER A 269 -19.52 -8.20 8.74
CA SER A 269 -18.21 -7.67 9.14
C SER A 269 -17.27 -7.61 7.94
N PHE A 270 -16.45 -6.58 7.90
CA PHE A 270 -15.50 -6.37 6.80
C PHE A 270 -14.27 -5.62 7.30
N PRO A 271 -13.06 -5.96 6.78
CA PRO A 271 -11.85 -5.24 7.11
C PRO A 271 -11.80 -3.93 6.31
N LEU A 272 -11.38 -2.85 6.96
CA LEU A 272 -10.90 -1.65 6.30
C LEU A 272 -9.39 -1.54 6.51
N ASN A 273 -8.64 -1.85 5.46
CA ASN A 273 -7.19 -1.87 5.46
C ASN A 273 -6.64 -0.66 4.69
N TYR A 274 -5.87 0.17 5.38
CA TYR A 274 -5.09 1.25 4.79
C TYR A 274 -3.88 1.49 5.68
N GLU A 275 -2.73 1.70 5.08
CA GLU A 275 -1.45 1.83 5.77
C GLU A 275 -1.15 3.29 6.14
N ASP A 276 -1.45 4.24 5.27
CA ASP A 276 -1.36 5.68 5.52
C ASP A 276 -2.77 6.30 5.50
N PRO A 277 -3.11 7.21 6.46
CA PRO A 277 -4.34 8.02 6.40
C PRO A 277 -4.48 8.87 5.12
N LYS A 278 -3.45 8.96 4.28
CA LYS A 278 -3.54 9.52 2.92
C LYS A 278 -4.01 8.50 1.90
N ASP A 279 -3.94 7.20 2.21
CA ASP A 279 -4.38 6.13 1.35
C ASP A 279 -5.89 6.10 1.27
N LYS A 280 -6.35 5.83 0.14
CA LYS A 280 -7.52 6.46 -0.42
C LYS A 280 -8.63 5.46 -0.54
N ILE A 281 -9.26 5.12 0.60
CA ILE A 281 -10.61 4.60 0.50
C ILE A 281 -11.42 5.66 -0.26
N ARG A 282 -11.89 5.30 -1.43
CA ARG A 282 -12.79 6.14 -2.20
C ARG A 282 -14.13 6.20 -1.52
N TYR A 283 -14.70 5.03 -1.26
CA TYR A 283 -15.89 4.85 -0.44
C TYR A 283 -16.01 3.41 0.07
N TYR A 284 -16.69 3.29 1.19
CA TYR A 284 -17.44 2.13 1.59
C TYR A 284 -18.90 2.41 1.28
N ARG A 285 -19.62 1.45 0.67
CA ARG A 285 -21.04 1.51 0.40
C ARG A 285 -21.72 0.20 0.76
N ALA A 286 -22.85 0.31 1.46
CA ALA A 286 -23.79 -0.79 1.61
C ALA A 286 -25.14 -0.37 1.08
N LYS A 287 -25.75 -1.19 0.21
CA LYS A 287 -27.03 -0.96 -0.42
C LYS A 287 -27.96 -2.13 -0.11
N LEU A 288 -29.17 -1.82 0.36
CA LEU A 288 -30.20 -2.81 0.68
C LEU A 288 -31.42 -2.55 -0.19
N THR A 289 -31.91 -3.59 -0.86
CA THR A 289 -33.10 -3.55 -1.72
C THR A 289 -34.15 -4.52 -1.20
N TYR A 290 -35.35 -4.04 -0.94
CA TYR A 290 -36.46 -4.84 -0.42
C TYR A 290 -37.83 -4.27 -0.89
N PRO A 291 -38.89 -5.09 -0.95
CA PRO A 291 -40.23 -4.60 -1.34
C PRO A 291 -40.72 -3.51 -0.40
N GLN A 292 -41.44 -2.53 -0.95
CA GLN A 292 -42.07 -1.48 -0.15
C GLN A 292 -43.15 -2.03 0.78
N LYS A 293 -43.85 -3.10 0.35
CA LYS A 293 -44.97 -3.70 1.05
C LYS A 293 -44.78 -5.19 1.24
N ASP A 294 -45.35 -5.68 2.34
CA ASP A 294 -45.49 -7.12 2.60
C ASP A 294 -46.63 -7.70 1.76
N ASP A 295 -46.29 -8.57 0.81
CA ASP A 295 -47.23 -9.23 -0.08
C ASP A 295 -48.06 -10.34 0.61
N ASP A 296 -47.63 -10.80 1.79
CA ASP A 296 -48.26 -11.88 2.55
C ASP A 296 -49.38 -11.40 3.51
N GLN A 297 -49.61 -10.10 3.61
CA GLN A 297 -50.69 -9.56 4.45
C GLN A 297 -52.06 -9.87 3.86
N PRO A 298 -53.05 -10.39 4.66
CA PRO A 298 -54.40 -10.62 4.18
C PRO A 298 -55.04 -9.33 3.68
N ILE A 299 -55.65 -9.37 2.51
CA ILE A 299 -56.39 -8.24 1.92
C ILE A 299 -57.40 -7.73 2.94
N GLY A 300 -57.21 -6.51 3.45
CA GLY A 300 -58.10 -5.87 4.43
C GLY A 300 -57.58 -5.84 5.85
N SER A 301 -56.30 -6.19 6.12
CA SER A 301 -55.67 -5.93 7.42
C SER A 301 -55.58 -4.43 7.67
N ILE A 302 -56.12 -3.98 8.82
CA ILE A 302 -55.99 -2.58 9.28
C ILE A 302 -54.66 -2.48 9.99
N GLY A 303 -53.60 -2.36 9.24
CA GLY A 303 -52.22 -2.25 9.75
C GLY A 303 -51.33 -1.51 8.76
N ASP A 304 -50.22 -1.06 9.23
CA ASP A 304 -49.12 -0.52 8.41
C ASP A 304 -48.49 -1.73 7.71
N ASP A 305 -48.70 -1.86 6.40
CA ASP A 305 -48.17 -2.91 5.53
C ASP A 305 -46.82 -2.52 4.88
N ASP A 306 -46.34 -1.32 5.20
CA ASP A 306 -45.06 -0.83 4.70
C ASP A 306 -43.89 -1.52 5.40
N ASN A 307 -42.97 -2.06 4.64
CA ASN A 307 -41.69 -2.58 5.14
C ASN A 307 -40.79 -1.45 5.60
N LYS A 308 -39.97 -1.71 6.61
CA LYS A 308 -38.93 -0.79 7.07
C LYS A 308 -37.73 -1.55 7.65
N LEU A 309 -36.65 -1.51 6.90
CA LEU A 309 -35.35 -1.99 7.33
C LEU A 309 -34.39 -0.81 7.48
N ASP A 310 -33.61 -0.80 8.55
CA ASP A 310 -32.59 0.19 8.79
C ASP A 310 -31.21 -0.45 8.89
N MET A 311 -30.20 0.29 8.41
CA MET A 311 -28.78 -0.09 8.48
C MET A 311 -28.04 0.79 9.48
N TYR A 312 -27.12 0.18 10.22
CA TYR A 312 -26.29 0.83 11.24
C TYR A 312 -24.83 0.47 10.98
N LEU A 313 -24.04 1.43 10.54
CA LEU A 313 -22.60 1.27 10.33
C LEU A 313 -21.83 1.62 11.59
N LYS A 314 -20.95 0.74 12.02
CA LYS A 314 -20.08 0.90 13.19
C LYS A 314 -18.62 0.70 12.82
N ASN A 315 -17.76 1.42 13.53
CA ASN A 315 -16.31 1.34 13.36
C ASN A 315 -15.69 0.13 14.10
N GLU A 316 -14.38 0.05 14.10
CA GLU A 316 -13.58 -0.99 14.72
C GLU A 316 -13.72 -1.09 16.26
N THR A 317 -14.22 -0.03 16.88
CA THR A 317 -14.52 0.02 18.34
C THR A 317 -16.01 -0.16 18.66
N ASP A 318 -16.82 -0.59 17.68
CA ASP A 318 -18.28 -0.76 17.76
C ASP A 318 -19.03 0.58 18.03
N GLU A 319 -18.40 1.72 17.71
CA GLU A 319 -19.05 3.03 17.80
C GLU A 319 -19.85 3.33 16.53
N PRO A 320 -21.07 3.92 16.66
CA PRO A 320 -21.89 4.24 15.50
C PRO A 320 -21.27 5.36 14.65
N VAL A 321 -21.13 5.10 13.35
CA VAL A 321 -20.59 6.07 12.36
C VAL A 321 -21.73 6.76 11.61
N THR A 322 -22.68 5.98 11.09
CA THR A 322 -23.87 6.48 10.37
C THR A 322 -24.96 5.41 10.32
N ASN A 323 -26.18 5.84 10.00
CA ASN A 323 -27.33 4.95 9.88
C ASN A 323 -28.38 5.49 8.92
N THR A 324 -29.44 4.71 8.65
CA THR A 324 -30.57 5.06 7.77
C THR A 324 -31.84 5.42 8.53
N THR A 325 -31.86 5.43 9.84
CA THR A 325 -33.05 5.62 10.69
C THR A 325 -33.80 6.92 10.44
N SER A 326 -33.08 7.98 10.02
CA SER A 326 -33.66 9.30 9.72
C SER A 326 -34.30 9.39 8.33
N LEU A 327 -34.15 8.35 7.48
CA LEU A 327 -34.78 8.33 6.17
C LEU A 327 -36.27 8.05 6.33
N GLY A 328 -37.12 9.01 5.91
CA GLY A 328 -38.56 8.78 5.73
C GLY A 328 -38.80 7.85 4.53
N ASN A 329 -39.99 7.25 4.44
CA ASN A 329 -40.34 6.35 3.33
C ASN A 329 -40.13 7.01 1.95
N ASP A 330 -40.45 8.31 1.81
CA ASP A 330 -40.27 9.07 0.57
C ASP A 330 -38.76 9.23 0.16
N ASN A 331 -37.82 9.00 1.07
CA ASN A 331 -36.38 9.14 0.84
C ASN A 331 -35.65 7.79 0.79
N ARG A 332 -36.38 6.66 0.81
CA ARG A 332 -35.77 5.31 0.72
C ARG A 332 -35.57 4.86 -0.73
N ASP A 333 -36.03 5.63 -1.70
CA ASP A 333 -35.87 5.39 -3.13
C ASP A 333 -34.57 6.06 -3.67
N ALA A 334 -33.44 5.81 -3.06
CA ALA A 334 -32.17 6.43 -3.47
C ALA A 334 -31.59 5.73 -4.69
N GLY A 335 -32.06 6.07 -5.90
CA GLY A 335 -31.47 5.61 -7.15
C GLY A 335 -32.28 4.53 -7.86
N ASP A 336 -31.64 3.62 -8.59
CA ASP A 336 -32.16 2.71 -9.60
C ASP A 336 -33.08 1.57 -9.09
N CYS A 337 -33.93 1.83 -8.13
CA CYS A 337 -34.93 0.88 -7.66
C CYS A 337 -36.16 0.81 -8.58
N SER A 338 -36.79 -0.36 -8.61
CA SER A 338 -38.13 -0.50 -9.17
C SER A 338 -39.12 0.35 -8.34
N SER A 339 -40.24 0.77 -8.94
CA SER A 339 -41.26 1.54 -8.24
C SER A 339 -41.99 0.76 -7.12
N GLU A 340 -41.70 -0.53 -6.96
CA GLU A 340 -42.27 -1.43 -5.96
C GLU A 340 -41.32 -1.72 -4.82
N ASP A 341 -40.06 -1.27 -4.94
CA ASP A 341 -38.97 -1.55 -3.97
C ASP A 341 -38.51 -0.28 -3.25
N TYR A 342 -37.97 -0.47 -2.05
CA TYR A 342 -37.07 0.48 -1.40
C TYR A 342 -35.63 0.11 -1.66
N CYS A 343 -34.80 1.10 -2.02
CA CYS A 343 -33.34 1.01 -2.00
C CYS A 343 -32.81 1.99 -0.98
N VAL A 344 -32.28 1.47 0.11
CA VAL A 344 -31.61 2.28 1.11
C VAL A 344 -30.12 2.02 1.06
N TRP A 345 -29.32 3.02 1.32
CA TRP A 345 -27.89 2.89 1.31
C TRP A 345 -27.20 3.69 2.42
N VAL A 346 -26.07 3.17 2.85
CA VAL A 346 -25.09 3.84 3.68
C VAL A 346 -23.83 3.99 2.84
N GLN A 347 -23.30 5.20 2.76
CA GLN A 347 -22.04 5.46 2.08
C GLN A 347 -21.20 6.40 2.92
N ILE A 348 -19.92 6.04 3.12
CA ILE A 348 -18.91 6.90 3.71
C ILE A 348 -17.74 7.06 2.74
N GLY A 349 -17.22 8.28 2.65
CA GLY A 349 -16.05 8.59 1.85
C GLY A 349 -14.77 8.59 2.69
N GLY A 350 -13.63 8.62 2.01
CA GLY A 350 -12.32 8.55 2.65
C GLY A 350 -12.03 9.63 3.69
N SER A 351 -12.70 10.79 3.64
CA SER A 351 -12.54 11.84 4.66
C SER A 351 -13.14 11.43 6.02
N THR A 352 -14.22 10.64 6.01
CA THR A 352 -14.85 10.12 7.24
C THR A 352 -14.05 8.95 7.79
N VAL A 353 -13.63 8.01 6.91
CA VAL A 353 -12.85 6.84 7.30
C VAL A 353 -11.54 7.23 7.98
N ARG A 354 -10.85 8.25 7.47
CA ARG A 354 -9.58 8.75 8.05
C ARG A 354 -9.68 9.29 9.48
N SER A 355 -10.88 9.42 10.02
CA SER A 355 -11.10 9.82 11.42
C SER A 355 -11.05 8.64 12.40
N PHE A 356 -10.94 7.41 11.88
CA PHE A 356 -10.93 6.17 12.64
C PHE A 356 -9.65 5.37 12.34
N GLU A 357 -9.38 4.36 13.16
CA GLU A 357 -8.26 3.46 12.95
C GLU A 357 -8.62 2.33 11.95
N PRO A 358 -7.65 1.74 11.23
CA PRO A 358 -7.87 0.52 10.47
C PRO A 358 -8.35 -0.62 11.36
N GLY A 359 -9.20 -1.48 10.83
CA GLY A 359 -9.72 -2.62 11.59
C GLY A 359 -10.99 -3.21 11.00
N THR A 360 -11.64 -4.07 11.77
CA THR A 360 -12.89 -4.71 11.36
C THR A 360 -14.08 -3.80 11.69
N TRP A 361 -14.80 -3.40 10.65
CA TRP A 361 -16.02 -2.63 10.76
C TRP A 361 -17.23 -3.53 10.59
N THR A 362 -18.38 -3.10 11.09
CA THR A 362 -19.63 -3.86 10.99
C THR A 362 -20.76 -3.02 10.44
N ILE A 363 -21.69 -3.67 9.72
CA ILE A 363 -22.97 -3.11 9.38
C ILE A 363 -24.10 -4.04 9.83
N ASP A 364 -24.96 -3.53 10.68
CA ASP A 364 -26.15 -4.22 11.12
C ASP A 364 -27.34 -3.82 10.23
N VAL A 365 -28.13 -4.80 9.81
CA VAL A 365 -29.43 -4.60 9.15
C VAL A 365 -30.49 -5.10 10.08
N LYS A 366 -31.45 -4.23 10.43
CA LYS A 366 -32.52 -4.50 11.40
C LYS A 366 -33.89 -4.32 10.79
N ASN A 367 -34.77 -5.26 11.09
CA ASN A 367 -36.19 -5.11 10.81
C ASN A 367 -36.86 -4.34 11.96
N GLU A 368 -37.59 -3.27 11.63
CA GLU A 368 -38.32 -2.45 12.60
C GLU A 368 -39.82 -2.69 12.58
N LYS A 369 -40.28 -3.75 11.92
CA LYS A 369 -41.70 -4.05 11.74
C LYS A 369 -42.11 -5.33 12.47
N THR A 370 -43.44 -5.45 12.71
CA THR A 370 -44.05 -6.60 13.37
C THR A 370 -44.39 -7.74 12.39
N HIS A 371 -43.90 -7.67 11.17
CA HIS A 371 -43.97 -8.70 10.13
C HIS A 371 -42.59 -8.97 9.58
N ASN A 372 -42.38 -10.14 8.99
CA ASN A 372 -41.13 -10.48 8.32
C ASN A 372 -40.96 -9.69 7.06
N THR A 373 -39.73 -9.42 6.66
CA THR A 373 -39.45 -8.66 5.43
C THR A 373 -38.49 -9.46 4.55
N ASP A 374 -38.93 -9.74 3.32
CA ASP A 374 -38.09 -10.34 2.29
C ASP A 374 -37.11 -9.31 1.77
N VAL A 375 -35.84 -9.66 1.71
CA VAL A 375 -34.78 -8.82 1.16
C VAL A 375 -34.36 -9.40 -0.19
N LYS A 376 -34.40 -8.57 -1.22
CA LYS A 376 -33.96 -8.96 -2.57
C LYS A 376 -32.44 -9.00 -2.68
N HIS A 377 -31.79 -7.92 -2.24
CA HIS A 377 -30.34 -7.79 -2.34
C HIS A 377 -29.77 -7.00 -1.18
N MET A 378 -28.66 -7.48 -0.64
CA MET A 378 -27.69 -6.71 0.14
C MET A 378 -26.39 -6.67 -0.66
N VAL A 379 -25.88 -5.48 -0.95
CA VAL A 379 -24.62 -5.26 -1.68
C VAL A 379 -23.68 -4.49 -0.79
N ILE A 380 -22.45 -4.99 -0.63
CA ILE A 380 -21.37 -4.29 0.08
C ILE A 380 -20.22 -4.08 -0.90
N GLU A 381 -19.77 -2.84 -1.00
CA GLU A 381 -18.64 -2.43 -1.83
C GLU A 381 -17.58 -1.72 -1.00
N LEU A 382 -16.34 -2.19 -1.14
CA LEU A 382 -15.12 -1.55 -0.63
C LEU A 382 -14.33 -1.07 -1.83
N GLN A 383 -14.23 0.24 -2.02
CA GLN A 383 -13.48 0.80 -3.14
C GLN A 383 -12.35 1.69 -2.65
N TYR A 384 -11.14 1.31 -3.01
CA TYR A 384 -9.89 2.04 -2.78
C TYR A 384 -9.46 2.79 -4.04
N ARG A 385 -8.69 3.88 -3.85
CA ARG A 385 -8.23 4.70 -4.98
C ARG A 385 -7.08 5.62 -4.59
#